data_afb5756bf2b95c5e6d5446c5fa27e564
#
_entry.id   afb5756bf2b95c5e6d5446c5fa27e564
#
_cell.length_a   1.000
_cell.length_b   1.000
_cell.length_c   1.000
_cell.angle_alpha   90.00
_cell.angle_beta   90.00
_cell.angle_gamma   90.00
#
_symmetry.space_group_name_H-M   'P 1'
#
loop_
_entity.id
_entity.type
_entity.pdbx_description
1 polymer ?
#
loop_
_entity_poly.entity_id
_entity_poly.type
_entity_poly.pdbx_seq_one_letter_code
_entity_poly.pdbx_strand_id
1 'polypeptide(L)'
;LMGIIMPEEPAGPVVKAADGAARITTFKTLTKDGHNPTLVPAITAGTLFTGVFSINISSTLKSTKFGLPYNKKPSKFSFTYKYTPGSPVYQSVEKDGRNHAVLVDDKDLDQCSIAAYLFEVSSYDETLDGTNVNTSSKVILKAELTDGTAKSDYQEVTVDFKETGNGSYDATKKYKLAIVCTSSKWGDQFMGADLSSLYVKYLAVE
;
A
#
# COMPACT_ATOMS: atom_id res chain seq x y z
N LEU A 1 -12.21 12.95 10.32
CA LEU A 1 -12.49 11.94 9.26
C LEU A 1 -13.10 12.68 8.07
N MET A 2 -12.28 13.13 7.14
CA MET A 2 -12.80 13.50 5.83
C MET A 2 -13.26 12.20 5.18
N GLY A 3 -14.61 12.02 5.03
CA GLY A 3 -15.16 10.88 4.33
C GLY A 3 -14.71 10.92 2.88
N ILE A 4 -13.81 10.02 2.50
CA ILE A 4 -13.58 9.73 1.11
C ILE A 4 -14.89 9.14 0.62
N ILE A 5 -15.62 9.87 -0.22
CA ILE A 5 -16.75 9.31 -0.96
C ILE A 5 -16.12 8.32 -1.92
N MET A 6 -16.15 7.04 -1.55
CA MET A 6 -15.68 5.98 -2.43
C MET A 6 -16.74 5.78 -3.51
N PRO A 7 -16.37 5.80 -4.79
CA PRO A 7 -17.30 5.51 -5.87
C PRO A 7 -17.86 4.08 -5.71
N GLU A 8 -19.11 3.88 -6.13
CA GLU A 8 -19.70 2.54 -6.22
C GLU A 8 -18.98 1.70 -7.27
N GLU A 9 -18.96 0.37 -7.06
CA GLU A 9 -18.36 -0.56 -8.02
C GLU A 9 -18.89 -0.34 -9.47
N PRO A 10 -18.05 -0.44 -10.51
CA PRO A 10 -16.67 -0.97 -10.55
C PRO A 10 -15.57 0.09 -10.52
N ALA A 11 -15.85 1.35 -10.25
CA ALA A 11 -14.90 2.45 -10.44
C ALA A 11 -14.08 2.79 -9.17
N GLY A 12 -12.76 2.88 -9.33
CA GLY A 12 -11.83 3.39 -8.34
C GLY A 12 -10.89 2.35 -7.71
N PRO A 13 -9.68 2.79 -7.30
CA PRO A 13 -8.66 1.90 -6.74
C PRO A 13 -8.99 1.41 -5.33
N VAL A 14 -9.90 2.07 -4.60
CA VAL A 14 -10.42 1.63 -3.29
C VAL A 14 -11.91 1.89 -3.25
N VAL A 15 -12.71 0.83 -3.08
CA VAL A 15 -14.18 0.90 -3.01
C VAL A 15 -14.70 -0.01 -1.89
N LYS A 16 -15.93 0.26 -1.44
CA LYS A 16 -16.65 -0.63 -0.53
C LYS A 16 -17.27 -1.78 -1.34
N ALA A 17 -16.86 -3.01 -1.05
CA ALA A 17 -17.46 -4.20 -1.63
C ALA A 17 -18.84 -4.52 -1.03
N ALA A 18 -19.65 -5.32 -1.72
CA ALA A 18 -21.00 -5.69 -1.29
C ALA A 18 -21.04 -6.40 0.08
N ASP A 19 -19.98 -7.13 0.43
CA ASP A 19 -19.82 -7.83 1.72
C ASP A 19 -19.25 -6.94 2.84
N GLY A 20 -19.14 -5.63 2.60
CA GLY A 20 -18.66 -4.63 3.55
C GLY A 20 -17.13 -4.49 3.64
N ALA A 21 -16.36 -5.29 2.88
CA ALA A 21 -14.91 -5.16 2.81
C ALA A 21 -14.49 -3.87 2.07
N ALA A 22 -13.29 -3.37 2.37
CA ALA A 22 -12.60 -2.48 1.45
C ALA A 22 -11.96 -3.32 0.33
N ARG A 23 -12.40 -3.14 -0.92
CA ARG A 23 -11.75 -3.71 -2.10
C ARG A 23 -10.72 -2.72 -2.62
N ILE A 24 -9.49 -3.17 -2.76
CA ILE A 24 -8.33 -2.40 -3.18
C ILE A 24 -7.83 -3.04 -4.47
N THR A 25 -7.78 -2.28 -5.58
CA THR A 25 -7.55 -2.86 -6.91
C THR A 25 -6.40 -2.16 -7.63
N THR A 26 -5.55 -2.94 -8.28
CA THR A 26 -4.50 -2.47 -9.20
C THR A 26 -5.09 -2.26 -10.58
N PHE A 27 -4.71 -1.18 -11.22
CA PHE A 27 -5.11 -0.85 -12.58
C PHE A 27 -3.92 -0.69 -13.51
N LYS A 28 -4.06 -1.28 -14.70
CA LYS A 28 -3.26 -0.95 -15.87
C LYS A 28 -4.07 0.04 -16.71
N THR A 29 -3.69 1.32 -16.66
CA THR A 29 -4.36 2.40 -17.39
C THR A 29 -3.42 2.92 -18.46
N LEU A 30 -3.84 2.82 -19.72
CA LEU A 30 -3.13 3.36 -20.85
C LEU A 30 -4.09 4.21 -21.69
N THR A 31 -3.56 5.26 -22.33
CA THR A 31 -4.32 5.98 -23.35
C THR A 31 -4.54 5.09 -24.57
N LYS A 32 -5.38 5.54 -25.52
CA LYS A 32 -5.64 4.81 -26.76
C LYS A 32 -4.37 4.53 -27.58
N ASP A 33 -3.33 5.36 -27.40
CA ASP A 33 -2.04 5.24 -28.07
C ASP A 33 -1.09 4.22 -27.39
N GLY A 34 -1.55 3.54 -26.32
CA GLY A 34 -0.79 2.50 -25.64
C GLY A 34 0.29 2.99 -24.66
N HIS A 35 0.27 4.27 -24.30
CA HIS A 35 1.20 4.86 -23.32
C HIS A 35 0.53 6.02 -22.56
N ASN A 36 1.13 6.42 -21.43
CA ASN A 36 0.67 7.56 -20.64
C ASN A 36 1.69 8.73 -20.68
N PRO A 37 1.27 9.97 -20.37
CA PRO A 37 2.21 11.04 -20.03
C PRO A 37 3.15 10.64 -18.89
N THR A 38 4.34 11.21 -18.82
CA THR A 38 5.40 10.91 -17.83
C THR A 38 4.91 10.91 -16.38
N LEU A 39 3.98 11.81 -16.02
CA LEU A 39 3.47 11.93 -14.66
C LEU A 39 2.37 10.89 -14.31
N VAL A 40 1.93 10.10 -15.28
CA VAL A 40 0.86 9.10 -15.08
C VAL A 40 1.43 7.70 -15.29
N PRO A 41 1.71 6.95 -14.21
CA PRO A 41 2.17 5.58 -14.33
C PRO A 41 1.18 4.70 -15.11
N ALA A 42 1.71 3.76 -15.91
CA ALA A 42 0.90 2.82 -16.66
C ALA A 42 0.28 1.72 -15.76
N ILE A 43 0.93 1.46 -14.61
CA ILE A 43 0.47 0.54 -13.56
C ILE A 43 0.35 1.34 -12.27
N THR A 44 -0.80 1.22 -11.62
CA THR A 44 -1.06 1.88 -10.33
C THR A 44 -1.73 0.89 -9.37
N ALA A 45 -1.02 0.54 -8.31
CA ALA A 45 -1.58 -0.26 -7.22
C ALA A 45 -2.61 0.53 -6.42
N GLY A 46 -3.75 -0.05 -6.15
CA GLY A 46 -4.67 0.46 -5.14
C GLY A 46 -4.00 0.41 -3.75
N THR A 47 -4.22 1.44 -2.94
CA THR A 47 -3.62 1.52 -1.60
C THR A 47 -4.61 2.08 -0.60
N LEU A 48 -4.88 1.32 0.47
CA LEU A 48 -5.60 1.78 1.66
C LEU A 48 -4.58 2.00 2.78
N PHE A 49 -4.59 3.18 3.41
CA PHE A 49 -3.59 3.49 4.42
C PHE A 49 -4.11 4.42 5.53
N THR A 50 -3.43 4.43 6.66
CA THR A 50 -3.62 5.43 7.71
C THR A 50 -2.71 6.63 7.47
N GLY A 51 -3.30 7.82 7.36
CA GLY A 51 -2.57 9.05 7.05
C GLY A 51 -3.41 10.06 6.27
N VAL A 52 -2.74 10.88 5.46
CA VAL A 52 -3.37 11.92 4.65
C VAL A 52 -2.93 11.78 3.19
N PHE A 53 -3.86 11.96 2.27
CA PHE A 53 -3.56 12.07 0.84
C PHE A 53 -3.45 13.55 0.45
N SER A 54 -2.34 13.92 -0.20
CA SER A 54 -2.10 15.27 -0.70
C SER A 54 -1.39 15.18 -2.05
N ILE A 55 -2.07 15.62 -3.11
CA ILE A 55 -1.56 15.50 -4.48
C ILE A 55 -0.18 16.14 -4.61
N ASN A 56 0.78 15.33 -5.06
CA ASN A 56 2.11 15.77 -5.44
C ASN A 56 2.30 15.49 -6.94
N ILE A 57 2.30 16.56 -7.76
CA ILE A 57 2.38 16.42 -9.20
C ILE A 57 3.77 16.05 -9.72
N SER A 58 4.82 16.20 -8.91
CA SER A 58 6.18 15.83 -9.29
C SER A 58 6.53 14.36 -8.96
N SER A 59 5.75 13.73 -8.07
CA SER A 59 5.93 12.32 -7.70
C SER A 59 4.64 11.77 -7.08
N THR A 60 3.98 10.87 -7.80
CA THR A 60 2.72 10.28 -7.33
C THR A 60 2.86 9.52 -6.01
N LEU A 61 4.00 8.85 -5.77
CA LEU A 61 4.30 8.15 -4.52
C LEU A 61 4.40 9.10 -3.31
N LYS A 62 4.76 10.35 -3.50
CA LYS A 62 4.79 11.39 -2.46
C LYS A 62 3.41 11.96 -2.13
N SER A 63 2.37 11.57 -2.84
CA SER A 63 1.00 11.99 -2.55
C SER A 63 0.42 11.31 -1.30
N THR A 64 0.92 10.15 -0.92
CA THR A 64 0.54 9.46 0.30
C THR A 64 1.40 9.96 1.47
N LYS A 65 0.77 10.45 2.54
CA LYS A 65 1.43 10.89 3.76
C LYS A 65 1.06 9.93 4.87
N PHE A 66 1.92 8.93 5.11
CA PHE A 66 1.64 7.83 6.02
C PHE A 66 1.79 8.19 7.49
N GLY A 67 0.95 7.58 8.31
CA GLY A 67 1.06 7.53 9.76
C GLY A 67 0.21 8.55 10.51
N LEU A 68 -0.37 8.06 11.60
CA LEU A 68 -1.08 8.84 12.62
C LEU A 68 -0.29 8.82 13.92
N PRO A 69 -0.39 9.86 14.78
CA PRO A 69 0.25 9.86 16.09
C PRO A 69 -0.08 8.59 16.89
N TYR A 70 0.93 7.96 17.47
CA TYR A 70 0.78 6.72 18.22
C TYR A 70 1.80 6.67 19.36
N ASN A 71 1.36 6.57 20.60
CA ASN A 71 2.20 6.74 21.79
C ASN A 71 2.34 5.46 22.65
N LYS A 72 2.08 4.31 22.05
CA LYS A 72 2.24 3.00 22.71
C LYS A 72 3.26 2.15 21.94
N LYS A 73 3.83 1.14 22.60
CA LYS A 73 4.59 0.10 21.91
C LYS A 73 3.60 -0.93 21.37
N PRO A 74 3.43 -1.06 20.05
CA PRO A 74 2.55 -2.09 19.51
C PRO A 74 3.19 -3.48 19.67
N SER A 75 2.38 -4.49 19.90
CA SER A 75 2.81 -5.88 20.04
C SER A 75 2.35 -6.74 18.86
N LYS A 76 1.08 -6.58 18.45
CA LYS A 76 0.46 -7.41 17.41
C LYS A 76 -0.34 -6.57 16.43
N PHE A 77 -0.36 -7.04 15.18
CA PHE A 77 -1.20 -6.52 14.11
C PHE A 77 -2.09 -7.63 13.58
N SER A 78 -3.41 -7.48 13.74
CA SER A 78 -4.41 -8.45 13.31
C SER A 78 -5.25 -7.89 12.16
N PHE A 79 -5.57 -8.73 11.17
CA PHE A 79 -6.38 -8.36 10.01
C PHE A 79 -7.10 -9.56 9.40
N THR A 80 -8.22 -9.25 8.72
CA THR A 80 -8.99 -10.24 7.95
C THR A 80 -8.97 -9.83 6.49
N TYR A 81 -8.47 -10.71 5.60
CA TYR A 81 -8.31 -10.40 4.18
C TYR A 81 -8.58 -11.59 3.27
N LYS A 82 -8.87 -11.33 2.01
CA LYS A 82 -8.76 -12.26 0.88
C LYS A 82 -8.11 -11.56 -0.31
N TYR A 83 -7.53 -12.32 -1.23
CA TYR A 83 -6.81 -11.75 -2.36
C TYR A 83 -6.98 -12.56 -3.64
N THR A 84 -7.32 -11.86 -4.71
CA THR A 84 -7.37 -12.39 -6.07
C THR A 84 -6.28 -11.71 -6.90
N PRO A 85 -5.16 -12.39 -7.21
CA PRO A 85 -4.10 -11.83 -8.04
C PRO A 85 -4.56 -11.71 -9.50
N GLY A 86 -4.12 -10.67 -10.16
CA GLY A 86 -4.14 -10.56 -11.63
C GLY A 86 -2.91 -11.24 -12.26
N SER A 87 -2.95 -11.38 -13.58
CA SER A 87 -1.88 -11.92 -14.42
C SER A 87 -2.02 -11.37 -15.85
N PRO A 88 -0.92 -11.16 -16.59
CA PRO A 88 0.47 -11.15 -16.16
C PRO A 88 0.83 -9.87 -15.41
N VAL A 89 2.01 -9.86 -14.77
CA VAL A 89 2.55 -8.70 -14.08
C VAL A 89 3.23 -7.76 -15.08
N TYR A 90 2.99 -6.46 -14.93
CA TYR A 90 3.62 -5.38 -15.72
C TYR A 90 4.32 -4.40 -14.81
N GLN A 91 5.31 -3.72 -15.36
CA GLN A 91 5.94 -2.54 -14.74
C GLN A 91 5.71 -1.31 -15.60
N SER A 92 5.42 -0.18 -14.97
CA SER A 92 5.42 1.11 -15.65
C SER A 92 6.86 1.58 -15.86
N VAL A 93 7.26 1.73 -17.13
CA VAL A 93 8.60 2.15 -17.53
C VAL A 93 8.51 3.44 -18.33
N GLU A 94 9.28 4.46 -17.91
CA GLU A 94 9.40 5.69 -18.69
C GLU A 94 10.35 5.48 -19.86
N LYS A 95 9.87 5.82 -21.04
CA LYS A 95 10.65 5.84 -22.28
C LYS A 95 10.17 6.99 -23.16
N ASP A 96 11.12 7.80 -23.68
CA ASP A 96 10.84 8.92 -24.57
C ASP A 96 9.80 9.92 -24.00
N GLY A 97 9.87 10.21 -22.67
CA GLY A 97 8.95 11.11 -21.99
C GLY A 97 7.53 10.57 -21.84
N ARG A 98 7.36 9.23 -21.86
CA ARG A 98 6.07 8.54 -21.75
C ARG A 98 6.17 7.30 -20.88
N ASN A 99 5.08 6.94 -20.20
CA ASN A 99 5.00 5.70 -19.43
C ASN A 99 4.35 4.57 -20.24
N HIS A 100 5.03 3.44 -20.29
CA HIS A 100 4.60 2.21 -20.95
C HIS A 100 4.42 1.09 -19.92
N ALA A 101 3.47 0.17 -20.17
CA ALA A 101 3.37 -1.07 -19.41
C ALA A 101 4.25 -2.13 -20.08
N VAL A 102 5.32 -2.52 -19.42
CA VAL A 102 6.27 -3.55 -19.88
C VAL A 102 6.04 -4.83 -19.08
N LEU A 103 5.94 -5.96 -19.78
CA LEU A 103 5.79 -7.28 -19.16
C LEU A 103 7.01 -7.61 -18.29
N VAL A 104 6.76 -8.23 -17.14
CA VAL A 104 7.79 -8.71 -16.21
C VAL A 104 7.86 -10.22 -16.30
N ASP A 105 8.86 -10.74 -17.03
CA ASP A 105 8.92 -12.16 -17.45
C ASP A 105 9.09 -13.17 -16.29
N ASP A 106 9.62 -12.73 -15.13
CA ASP A 106 9.88 -13.58 -13.97
C ASP A 106 8.72 -13.61 -12.95
N LYS A 107 7.58 -12.98 -13.27
CA LYS A 107 6.41 -12.85 -12.38
C LYS A 107 5.10 -13.15 -13.09
N ASP A 108 4.61 -14.37 -12.93
CA ASP A 108 3.33 -14.78 -13.53
C ASP A 108 2.11 -14.20 -12.81
N LEU A 109 2.15 -14.17 -11.48
CA LEU A 109 1.04 -13.72 -10.63
C LEU A 109 1.49 -12.58 -9.71
N ASP A 110 0.59 -11.64 -9.50
CA ASP A 110 0.78 -10.56 -8.52
C ASP A 110 0.66 -11.06 -7.08
N GLN A 111 1.11 -10.25 -6.12
CA GLN A 111 0.99 -10.48 -4.68
C GLN A 111 0.52 -9.20 -4.00
N CYS A 112 -0.33 -9.34 -2.99
CA CYS A 112 -0.69 -8.21 -2.13
C CYS A 112 0.35 -7.97 -1.02
N SER A 113 0.24 -6.80 -0.38
CA SER A 113 0.97 -6.49 0.85
C SER A 113 0.04 -5.85 1.88
N ILE A 114 0.17 -6.28 3.14
CA ILE A 114 -0.48 -5.68 4.31
C ILE A 114 0.59 -5.53 5.38
N ALA A 115 0.87 -4.30 5.80
CA ALA A 115 1.92 -4.03 6.77
C ALA A 115 1.55 -2.88 7.72
N ALA A 116 2.11 -2.92 8.92
CA ALA A 116 2.05 -1.86 9.90
C ALA A 116 3.49 -1.46 10.30
N TYR A 117 3.73 -0.15 10.38
CA TYR A 117 5.04 0.43 10.63
C TYR A 117 4.95 1.40 11.79
N LEU A 118 5.76 1.18 12.86
CA LEU A 118 5.98 2.20 13.88
C LEU A 118 7.29 2.93 13.56
N PHE A 119 7.21 4.25 13.40
CA PHE A 119 8.38 5.06 13.09
C PHE A 119 8.50 6.28 14.00
N GLU A 120 9.76 6.60 14.37
CA GLU A 120 10.10 7.74 15.20
C GLU A 120 9.98 9.05 14.41
N VAL A 121 9.47 10.11 15.06
CA VAL A 121 9.35 11.44 14.48
C VAL A 121 9.81 12.51 15.49
N SER A 122 10.39 13.59 15.00
CA SER A 122 10.72 14.78 15.83
C SER A 122 9.47 15.65 16.03
N SER A 123 8.60 15.72 15.03
CA SER A 123 7.29 16.38 15.06
C SER A 123 6.21 15.49 14.42
N TYR A 124 4.96 15.64 14.89
CA TYR A 124 3.82 14.94 14.26
C TYR A 124 3.48 15.43 12.84
N ASP A 125 4.09 16.51 12.38
CA ASP A 125 3.99 16.95 10.98
C ASP A 125 4.83 16.09 10.03
N GLU A 126 5.86 15.40 10.56
CA GLU A 126 6.66 14.48 9.76
C GLU A 126 5.81 13.28 9.31
N THR A 127 6.05 12.85 8.06
CA THR A 127 5.38 11.68 7.46
C THR A 127 6.40 10.85 6.69
N LEU A 128 6.14 9.56 6.57
CA LEU A 128 6.70 8.74 5.51
C LEU A 128 5.74 8.72 4.33
N ASP A 129 6.21 8.34 3.15
CA ASP A 129 5.41 8.24 1.93
C ASP A 129 5.76 6.99 1.11
N GLY A 130 5.16 6.84 -0.06
CA GLY A 130 5.38 5.68 -0.92
C GLY A 130 6.81 5.49 -1.41
N THR A 131 7.66 6.52 -1.29
CA THR A 131 9.09 6.41 -1.69
C THR A 131 9.98 5.87 -0.59
N ASN A 132 9.55 5.90 0.69
CA ASN A 132 10.47 5.66 1.80
C ASN A 132 9.93 4.81 2.96
N VAL A 133 8.63 4.48 3.01
CA VAL A 133 8.07 3.72 4.13
C VAL A 133 8.73 2.35 4.34
N ASN A 134 9.17 1.71 3.25
CA ASN A 134 9.84 0.40 3.31
C ASN A 134 11.33 0.46 3.66
N THR A 135 11.97 1.62 3.51
CA THR A 135 13.43 1.75 3.58
C THR A 135 13.92 2.75 4.63
N SER A 136 13.02 3.53 5.23
CA SER A 136 13.38 4.56 6.20
C SER A 136 13.98 3.98 7.48
N SER A 137 15.15 4.49 7.88
CA SER A 137 15.75 4.19 9.18
C SER A 137 14.94 4.71 10.39
N LYS A 138 13.92 5.53 10.18
CA LYS A 138 12.99 5.95 11.23
C LYS A 138 12.03 4.83 11.66
N VAL A 139 11.77 3.82 10.81
CA VAL A 139 10.93 2.68 11.14
C VAL A 139 11.67 1.79 12.14
N ILE A 140 11.15 1.67 13.36
CA ILE A 140 11.77 0.90 14.44
C ILE A 140 11.08 -0.45 14.68
N LEU A 141 9.77 -0.53 14.43
CA LEU A 141 9.00 -1.77 14.52
C LEU A 141 8.17 -1.95 13.24
N LYS A 142 8.09 -3.20 12.77
CA LYS A 142 7.29 -3.59 11.61
C LYS A 142 6.55 -4.89 11.86
N ALA A 143 5.27 -4.95 11.45
CA ALA A 143 4.50 -6.18 11.34
C ALA A 143 3.98 -6.28 9.91
N GLU A 144 4.19 -7.41 9.22
CA GLU A 144 3.81 -7.55 7.81
C GLU A 144 3.31 -8.94 7.46
N LEU A 145 2.38 -9.00 6.52
CA LEU A 145 1.94 -10.24 5.88
C LEU A 145 3.13 -10.87 5.14
N THR A 146 3.46 -12.11 5.50
CA THR A 146 4.58 -12.84 4.88
C THR A 146 4.23 -13.49 3.55
N ASP A 147 2.97 -13.90 3.38
CA ASP A 147 2.46 -14.57 2.18
C ASP A 147 1.31 -13.76 1.56
N GLY A 148 1.64 -12.93 0.57
CA GLY A 148 0.69 -12.13 -0.21
C GLY A 148 0.08 -12.83 -1.42
N THR A 149 0.20 -14.17 -1.53
CA THR A 149 -0.37 -14.95 -2.64
C THR A 149 -1.89 -15.09 -2.55
N ALA A 150 -2.52 -15.69 -3.58
CA ALA A 150 -3.96 -15.88 -3.68
C ALA A 150 -4.58 -16.50 -2.42
N LYS A 151 -5.71 -15.93 -1.99
CA LYS A 151 -6.58 -16.45 -0.92
C LYS A 151 -8.03 -16.33 -1.39
N SER A 152 -8.64 -17.46 -1.75
CA SER A 152 -10.04 -17.53 -2.22
C SER A 152 -11.04 -17.11 -1.14
N ASP A 153 -10.71 -17.44 0.11
CA ASP A 153 -11.55 -17.16 1.25
C ASP A 153 -10.88 -16.18 2.22
N TYR A 154 -11.67 -15.53 3.05
CA TYR A 154 -11.15 -14.64 4.08
C TYR A 154 -10.28 -15.40 5.08
N GLN A 155 -9.06 -14.91 5.25
CA GLN A 155 -8.10 -15.39 6.25
C GLN A 155 -8.01 -14.39 7.39
N GLU A 156 -8.07 -14.87 8.62
CA GLU A 156 -7.74 -14.11 9.82
C GLU A 156 -6.26 -14.32 10.14
N VAL A 157 -5.51 -13.25 10.21
CA VAL A 157 -4.06 -13.26 10.41
C VAL A 157 -3.70 -12.35 11.57
N THR A 158 -2.81 -12.81 12.41
CA THR A 158 -2.16 -12.00 13.45
C THR A 158 -0.65 -12.15 13.31
N VAL A 159 0.06 -11.02 13.22
CA VAL A 159 1.52 -10.97 13.13
C VAL A 159 2.08 -10.12 14.25
N ASP A 160 3.21 -10.55 14.81
CA ASP A 160 3.91 -9.80 15.83
C ASP A 160 4.71 -8.66 15.23
N PHE A 161 4.75 -7.51 15.91
CA PHE A 161 5.71 -6.46 15.58
C PHE A 161 7.13 -6.90 15.90
N LYS A 162 8.03 -6.76 14.93
CA LYS A 162 9.45 -7.08 15.05
C LYS A 162 10.30 -5.82 14.94
N GLU A 163 11.39 -5.78 15.70
CA GLU A 163 12.38 -4.71 15.55
C GLU A 163 13.06 -4.79 14.16
N THR A 164 13.23 -3.62 13.55
CA THR A 164 13.89 -3.51 12.24
C THR A 164 15.40 -3.41 12.31
N GLY A 165 15.95 -3.25 13.52
CA GLY A 165 17.37 -2.97 13.75
C GLY A 165 17.73 -1.48 13.68
N ASN A 166 16.78 -0.59 13.41
CA ASN A 166 17.01 0.85 13.32
C ASN A 166 16.92 1.59 14.68
N GLY A 167 16.56 0.88 15.74
CA GLY A 167 16.40 1.41 17.09
C GLY A 167 15.35 0.64 17.88
N SER A 168 15.21 0.99 19.16
CA SER A 168 14.22 0.41 20.06
C SER A 168 13.20 1.45 20.50
N TYR A 169 12.00 1.00 20.87
CA TYR A 169 10.95 1.87 21.38
C TYR A 169 11.37 2.53 22.71
N ASP A 170 11.19 3.84 22.79
CA ASP A 170 11.42 4.69 23.97
C ASP A 170 10.17 5.54 24.22
N ALA A 171 9.51 5.36 25.38
CA ALA A 171 8.27 6.05 25.73
C ALA A 171 8.40 7.58 25.84
N THR A 172 9.62 8.13 25.87
CA THR A 172 9.89 9.58 25.91
C THR A 172 9.89 10.22 24.52
N LYS A 173 9.94 9.42 23.46
CA LYS A 173 9.97 9.87 22.07
C LYS A 173 8.59 9.92 21.44
N LYS A 174 8.48 10.56 20.28
CA LYS A 174 7.26 10.65 19.50
C LYS A 174 7.28 9.62 18.37
N TYR A 175 6.14 8.99 18.16
CA TYR A 175 5.97 8.00 17.11
C TYR A 175 4.70 8.24 16.31
N LYS A 176 4.73 7.73 15.08
CA LYS A 176 3.53 7.54 14.25
C LYS A 176 3.43 6.08 13.84
N LEU A 177 2.20 5.61 13.72
CA LEU A 177 1.87 4.29 13.22
C LEU A 177 1.24 4.43 11.84
N ALA A 178 1.82 3.77 10.85
CA ALA A 178 1.25 3.62 9.53
C ALA A 178 0.75 2.19 9.33
N ILE A 179 -0.49 2.02 8.87
CA ILE A 179 -0.99 0.77 8.31
C ILE A 179 -1.12 1.01 6.82
N VAL A 180 -0.57 0.10 6.00
CA VAL A 180 -0.59 0.19 4.54
C VAL A 180 -1.01 -1.16 3.97
N CYS A 181 -2.12 -1.16 3.21
CA CYS A 181 -2.64 -2.32 2.49
C CYS A 181 -2.60 -1.99 1.00
N THR A 182 -1.92 -2.79 0.19
CA THR A 182 -1.83 -2.57 -1.25
C THR A 182 -2.14 -3.83 -2.05
N SER A 183 -2.86 -3.66 -3.16
CA SER A 183 -3.24 -4.75 -4.05
C SER A 183 -2.08 -5.31 -4.87
N SER A 184 -0.95 -4.58 -4.96
CA SER A 184 0.29 -5.06 -5.57
C SER A 184 1.47 -4.75 -4.66
N LYS A 185 2.20 -5.79 -4.26
CA LYS A 185 3.34 -5.71 -3.34
C LYS A 185 4.45 -4.78 -3.83
N TRP A 186 4.62 -4.69 -5.13
CA TRP A 186 5.64 -3.85 -5.79
C TRP A 186 5.04 -2.53 -6.32
N GLY A 187 3.94 -2.08 -5.73
CA GLY A 187 3.26 -0.84 -6.13
C GLY A 187 4.12 0.42 -6.00
N ASP A 188 5.09 0.44 -5.09
CA ASP A 188 6.11 1.48 -4.94
C ASP A 188 7.12 1.54 -6.11
N GLN A 189 7.17 0.48 -6.93
CA GLN A 189 7.93 0.39 -8.18
C GLN A 189 7.04 0.53 -9.41
N PHE A 190 5.77 0.92 -9.23
CA PHE A 190 4.74 0.94 -10.28
C PHE A 190 4.63 -0.40 -11.02
N MET A 191 4.72 -1.50 -10.27
CA MET A 191 4.65 -2.86 -10.78
C MET A 191 3.46 -3.59 -10.17
N GLY A 192 2.73 -4.36 -11.00
CA GLY A 192 1.59 -5.16 -10.58
C GLY A 192 0.81 -5.69 -11.78
N ALA A 193 -0.23 -6.47 -11.52
CA ALA A 193 -1.11 -6.99 -12.57
C ALA A 193 -2.48 -6.30 -12.53
N ASP A 194 -3.02 -6.05 -13.70
CA ASP A 194 -4.34 -5.45 -13.84
C ASP A 194 -5.40 -6.28 -13.12
N LEU A 195 -6.32 -5.60 -12.42
CA LEU A 195 -7.40 -6.17 -11.64
C LEU A 195 -6.98 -7.04 -10.43
N SER A 196 -5.70 -7.06 -10.05
CA SER A 196 -5.31 -7.61 -8.74
C SER A 196 -6.14 -6.96 -7.65
N SER A 197 -6.88 -7.76 -6.86
CA SER A 197 -7.87 -7.24 -5.92
C SER A 197 -7.67 -7.81 -4.52
N LEU A 198 -7.33 -6.92 -3.58
CA LEU A 198 -7.21 -7.20 -2.15
C LEU A 198 -8.49 -6.73 -1.44
N TYR A 199 -9.09 -7.61 -0.65
CA TYR A 199 -10.25 -7.31 0.19
C TYR A 199 -9.84 -7.34 1.66
N VAL A 200 -10.15 -6.27 2.39
CA VAL A 200 -9.83 -6.13 3.82
C VAL A 200 -11.09 -5.81 4.60
N LYS A 201 -11.41 -6.58 5.64
CA LYS A 201 -12.58 -6.38 6.50
C LYS A 201 -12.27 -5.80 7.86
N TYR A 202 -11.10 -6.11 8.39
CA TYR A 202 -10.71 -5.79 9.75
C TYR A 202 -9.23 -5.47 9.83
N LEU A 203 -8.87 -4.47 10.63
CA LEU A 203 -7.49 -4.09 10.94
C LEU A 203 -7.43 -3.66 12.41
N ALA A 204 -6.55 -4.25 13.21
CA ALA A 204 -6.34 -3.86 14.60
C ALA A 204 -4.86 -3.94 15.00
N VAL A 205 -4.44 -3.04 15.87
CA VAL A 205 -3.11 -3.00 16.49
C VAL A 205 -3.26 -3.00 17.99
N GLU A 206 -2.56 -3.94 18.67
CA GLU A 206 -2.51 -4.09 20.11
C GLU A 206 -1.15 -3.68 20.67
#